data_42abd8a99480c96a2855abbee3d0195e
#
_entry.id   42abd8a99480c96a2855abbee3d0195e
#
_cell.length_a   1.000
_cell.length_b   1.000
_cell.length_c   1.000
_cell.angle_alpha   90.00
_cell.angle_beta   90.00
_cell.angle_gamma   90.00
#
_symmetry.space_group_name_H-M   'P 1'
#
loop_
_entity.id
_entity.type
_entity.pdbx_description
1 polymer ?
#
loop_
_entity_poly.entity_id
_entity_poly.type
_entity_poly.pdbx_seq_one_letter_code
_entity_poly.pdbx_strand_id
1 'polypeptide(L)'
;MKTMIKMSMKLLLRTKAFWFFLILTPVLSTLILKSRFDSSAAYIQKEDGRVIELSGADEKVAYNGGNGEYLVKVYDASGSSLSEEMLTMLARSGMYMICRCDLSGQGDVFTESFTESHMKRDGFEDRMGAAMYIYPGFGAAETAEEMADNIRLYALSDDERTDLLKEDIAFFVNGAAYDGERFTEALGSVYENKKVITVSGKAGSTLTAEQVNNKTQIGYAFAFMTLGFVFCGVFVAHATINEQKNGVYTRISLTKAGPVQFFVSKLVTAAVISLMSTGVMGICCLIISIDDLGMSRAEYLLMIFLLGLIFSSVSMLLGILIGDVMGANVAAFSVWCLSALLSGLYFPLDDVSDLINMLASLMPQKWFLNASEKIITGDNSVFGMILCITAAYLCVVISTGSLGIKLKRISEWGNS
;
A
#
# COMPACT_ATOMS: atom_id res chain seq x y z
N MET A 1 -28.42 -25.36 15.43
CA MET A 1 -27.45 -24.54 14.67
C MET A 1 -27.94 -24.18 13.28
N LYS A 2 -28.27 -25.13 12.39
CA LYS A 2 -28.73 -24.85 11.01
C LYS A 2 -29.95 -23.90 10.93
N THR A 3 -30.92 -24.04 11.82
CA THR A 3 -32.12 -23.18 11.88
C THR A 3 -31.78 -21.74 12.28
N MET A 4 -30.81 -21.54 13.22
CA MET A 4 -30.37 -20.21 13.66
C MET A 4 -29.67 -19.48 12.52
N ILE A 5 -28.77 -20.17 11.79
CA ILE A 5 -28.10 -19.61 10.63
C ILE A 5 -29.11 -19.20 9.57
N LYS A 6 -30.06 -20.09 9.23
CA LYS A 6 -31.10 -19.80 8.23
C LYS A 6 -31.96 -18.59 8.63
N MET A 7 -32.30 -18.45 9.90
CA MET A 7 -33.07 -17.32 10.42
C MET A 7 -32.27 -16.00 10.30
N SER A 8 -31.01 -15.98 10.75
CA SER A 8 -30.15 -14.80 10.64
C SER A 8 -29.93 -14.39 9.19
N MET A 9 -29.66 -15.34 8.30
CA MET A 9 -29.52 -15.07 6.87
C MET A 9 -30.82 -14.48 6.28
N LYS A 10 -31.98 -15.02 6.62
CA LYS A 10 -33.28 -14.53 6.12
C LYS A 10 -33.54 -13.08 6.57
N LEU A 11 -33.14 -12.71 7.78
CA LEU A 11 -33.23 -11.32 8.28
C LEU A 11 -32.33 -10.37 7.52
N LEU A 12 -31.08 -10.76 7.31
CA LEU A 12 -30.07 -9.95 6.61
C LEU A 12 -30.43 -9.73 5.14
N LEU A 13 -30.84 -10.79 4.44
CA LEU A 13 -31.23 -10.71 3.02
C LEU A 13 -32.45 -9.81 2.76
N ARG A 14 -33.25 -9.50 3.79
CA ARG A 14 -34.37 -8.55 3.72
C ARG A 14 -33.96 -7.10 3.90
N THR A 15 -32.75 -6.85 4.37
CA THR A 15 -32.24 -5.49 4.66
C THR A 15 -31.64 -4.88 3.41
N LYS A 16 -32.23 -3.80 2.89
CA LYS A 16 -31.75 -3.14 1.65
C LYS A 16 -30.30 -2.64 1.79
N ALA A 17 -29.95 -2.05 2.94
CA ALA A 17 -28.61 -1.56 3.22
C ALA A 17 -27.56 -2.69 3.19
N PHE A 18 -27.93 -3.93 3.56
CA PHE A 18 -27.05 -5.08 3.47
C PHE A 18 -26.61 -5.35 2.01
N TRP A 19 -27.56 -5.37 1.06
CA TRP A 19 -27.25 -5.58 -0.35
C TRP A 19 -26.41 -4.46 -0.94
N PHE A 20 -26.67 -3.22 -0.51
CA PHE A 20 -25.87 -2.06 -0.93
C PHE A 20 -24.40 -2.27 -0.58
N PHE A 21 -24.06 -2.57 0.67
CA PHE A 21 -22.67 -2.79 1.06
C PHE A 21 -22.07 -4.07 0.48
N LEU A 22 -22.85 -5.15 0.37
CA LEU A 22 -22.37 -6.42 -0.19
C LEU A 22 -21.91 -6.29 -1.66
N ILE A 23 -22.53 -5.40 -2.43
CA ILE A 23 -22.23 -5.20 -3.85
C ILE A 23 -21.31 -4.01 -4.05
N LEU A 24 -21.56 -2.89 -3.35
CA LEU A 24 -20.82 -1.64 -3.56
C LEU A 24 -19.33 -1.79 -3.28
N THR A 25 -18.95 -2.44 -2.20
CA THR A 25 -17.55 -2.52 -1.81
C THR A 25 -16.68 -3.35 -2.76
N PRO A 26 -17.10 -4.54 -3.26
CA PRO A 26 -16.38 -5.23 -4.31
C PRO A 26 -16.31 -4.43 -5.62
N VAL A 27 -17.41 -3.79 -6.01
CA VAL A 27 -17.42 -2.97 -7.24
C VAL A 27 -16.48 -1.78 -7.12
N LEU A 28 -16.50 -1.05 -6.00
CA LEU A 28 -15.56 0.08 -5.77
C LEU A 28 -14.11 -0.40 -5.73
N SER A 29 -13.83 -1.51 -5.02
CA SER A 29 -12.50 -2.10 -4.98
C SER A 29 -11.99 -2.44 -6.39
N THR A 30 -12.86 -3.00 -7.22
CA THR A 30 -12.59 -3.35 -8.61
C THR A 30 -12.33 -2.12 -9.48
N LEU A 31 -13.15 -1.06 -9.32
CA LEU A 31 -12.98 0.20 -10.05
C LEU A 31 -11.65 0.88 -9.72
N ILE A 32 -11.28 0.88 -8.44
CA ILE A 32 -10.00 1.44 -7.98
C ILE A 32 -8.84 0.63 -8.55
N LEU A 33 -8.93 -0.69 -8.50
CA LEU A 33 -7.94 -1.55 -9.10
C LEU A 33 -7.77 -1.24 -10.59
N LYS A 34 -8.88 -1.14 -11.34
CA LYS A 34 -8.86 -0.82 -12.77
C LYS A 34 -8.34 0.60 -13.05
N SER A 35 -8.81 1.61 -12.32
CA SER A 35 -8.37 2.99 -12.56
C SER A 35 -6.87 3.20 -12.32
N ARG A 36 -6.30 2.44 -11.39
CA ARG A 36 -4.87 2.45 -11.14
C ARG A 36 -4.07 1.75 -12.24
N PHE A 37 -4.59 0.66 -12.80
CA PHE A 37 -4.01 0.01 -13.99
C PHE A 37 -3.98 0.97 -15.18
N ASP A 38 -5.11 1.61 -15.48
CA ASP A 38 -5.20 2.54 -16.61
C ASP A 38 -4.28 3.76 -16.41
N SER A 39 -4.10 4.23 -15.18
CA SER A 39 -3.18 5.32 -14.87
C SER A 39 -1.71 4.89 -14.92
N SER A 40 -1.39 3.65 -14.55
CA SER A 40 -0.03 3.13 -14.67
C SER A 40 0.38 2.86 -16.12
N ALA A 41 -0.57 2.52 -17.00
CA ALA A 41 -0.30 2.36 -18.43
C ALA A 41 -0.01 3.69 -19.14
N ALA A 42 -0.41 4.82 -18.56
CA ALA A 42 -0.10 6.16 -19.08
C ALA A 42 1.29 6.68 -18.68
N TYR A 43 1.98 5.97 -17.79
CA TYR A 43 3.33 6.36 -17.38
C TYR A 43 4.33 5.96 -18.45
N ILE A 44 5.23 6.90 -18.73
CA ILE A 44 6.34 6.77 -19.66
C ILE A 44 6.99 5.40 -19.46
N GLN A 45 6.92 4.58 -20.50
CA GLN A 45 7.70 3.35 -20.55
C GLN A 45 9.16 3.76 -20.39
N LYS A 46 9.77 3.36 -19.29
CA LYS A 46 11.16 3.61 -19.03
C LYS A 46 11.98 2.94 -20.12
N GLU A 47 12.67 3.72 -20.91
CA GLU A 47 13.82 3.24 -21.64
C GLU A 47 14.99 3.25 -20.64
N ASP A 48 15.45 2.07 -20.25
CA ASP A 48 16.53 1.92 -19.26
C ASP A 48 17.74 2.76 -19.62
N GLY A 49 18.16 3.60 -18.65
CA GLY A 49 19.39 4.40 -18.76
C GLY A 49 19.27 5.69 -19.57
N ARG A 50 18.05 6.18 -19.86
CA ARG A 50 17.87 7.49 -20.50
C ARG A 50 17.38 8.56 -19.52
N VAL A 51 17.81 9.79 -19.78
CA VAL A 51 17.30 10.98 -19.12
C VAL A 51 15.91 11.29 -19.72
N ILE A 52 14.93 11.55 -18.87
CA ILE A 52 13.57 11.91 -19.26
C ILE A 52 13.52 13.44 -19.37
N GLU A 53 13.29 13.95 -20.57
CA GLU A 53 13.15 15.39 -20.78
C GLU A 53 11.72 15.84 -20.44
N LEU A 54 11.63 16.90 -19.63
CA LEU A 54 10.38 17.55 -19.25
C LEU A 54 10.15 18.79 -20.09
N SER A 55 8.89 19.10 -20.42
CA SER A 55 8.54 20.26 -21.24
C SER A 55 8.66 21.59 -20.49
N GLY A 56 8.73 21.59 -19.17
CA GLY A 56 8.88 22.79 -18.34
C GLY A 56 9.02 22.47 -16.85
N ALA A 57 9.41 23.49 -16.08
CA ALA A 57 9.63 23.35 -14.62
C ALA A 57 8.36 22.96 -13.85
N ASP A 58 7.20 23.39 -14.31
CA ASP A 58 5.91 23.09 -13.68
C ASP A 58 5.32 21.74 -14.11
N GLU A 59 5.97 21.03 -15.04
CA GLU A 59 5.52 19.70 -15.43
C GLU A 59 5.66 18.74 -14.26
N LYS A 60 4.50 18.18 -13.86
CA LYS A 60 4.46 17.21 -12.77
C LYS A 60 4.99 15.87 -13.22
N VAL A 61 6.03 15.42 -12.57
CA VAL A 61 6.51 14.06 -12.74
C VAL A 61 5.56 13.17 -11.96
N ALA A 62 4.64 12.54 -12.65
CA ALA A 62 3.74 11.58 -12.05
C ALA A 62 4.53 10.34 -11.63
N TYR A 63 5.04 10.35 -10.41
CA TYR A 63 5.75 9.24 -9.80
C TYR A 63 4.77 8.15 -9.39
N ASN A 64 4.81 7.05 -10.09
CA ASN A 64 4.32 5.79 -9.57
C ASN A 64 5.44 5.16 -8.75
N GLY A 65 5.44 5.41 -7.46
CA GLY A 65 6.44 4.93 -6.48
C GLY A 65 6.66 3.42 -6.43
N GLY A 66 6.39 2.76 -7.55
CA GLY A 66 6.45 1.33 -7.72
C GLY A 66 7.80 0.77 -8.12
N ASN A 67 8.72 1.61 -8.59
CA ASN A 67 9.90 1.08 -9.25
C ASN A 67 11.11 0.88 -8.34
N GLY A 68 11.03 1.25 -7.06
CA GLY A 68 12.21 1.18 -6.19
C GLY A 68 13.35 2.10 -6.64
N GLU A 69 13.13 2.87 -7.71
CA GLU A 69 14.10 3.82 -8.22
C GLU A 69 13.99 5.15 -7.49
N TYR A 70 15.14 5.76 -7.31
CA TYR A 70 15.21 7.07 -6.68
C TYR A 70 14.95 8.15 -7.73
N LEU A 71 13.79 8.80 -7.68
CA LEU A 71 13.43 9.86 -8.61
C LEU A 71 14.19 11.13 -8.29
N VAL A 72 14.92 11.65 -9.27
CA VAL A 72 15.64 12.92 -9.20
C VAL A 72 15.12 13.85 -10.29
N LYS A 73 14.48 14.95 -9.90
CA LYS A 73 14.06 16.01 -10.82
C LYS A 73 15.18 17.03 -10.92
N VAL A 74 15.65 17.28 -12.12
CA VAL A 74 16.80 18.15 -12.41
C VAL A 74 16.34 19.41 -13.11
N TYR A 75 16.68 20.54 -12.56
CA TYR A 75 16.51 21.86 -13.15
C TYR A 75 17.85 22.30 -13.70
N ASP A 76 18.07 22.09 -14.99
CA ASP A 76 19.34 22.37 -15.66
C ASP A 76 19.31 23.75 -16.30
N ALA A 77 19.91 24.74 -15.63
CA ALA A 77 20.09 26.08 -16.17
C ALA A 77 21.40 26.24 -16.95
N SER A 78 22.32 25.25 -16.89
CA SER A 78 23.59 25.31 -17.59
C SER A 78 23.44 25.01 -19.09
N GLY A 79 22.58 24.07 -19.46
CA GLY A 79 22.43 23.57 -20.83
C GLY A 79 23.75 23.11 -21.46
N SER A 80 24.73 22.71 -20.62
CA SER A 80 26.07 22.35 -21.08
C SER A 80 26.14 20.86 -21.44
N SER A 81 27.04 20.50 -22.34
CA SER A 81 27.33 19.10 -22.65
C SER A 81 27.79 18.33 -21.43
N LEU A 82 28.49 18.99 -20.52
CA LEU A 82 28.98 18.40 -19.28
C LEU A 82 27.85 18.02 -18.32
N SER A 83 26.81 18.86 -18.22
CA SER A 83 25.62 18.51 -17.42
C SER A 83 24.87 17.33 -18.03
N GLU A 84 24.73 17.30 -19.37
CA GLU A 84 24.07 16.21 -20.07
C GLU A 84 24.81 14.87 -19.88
N GLU A 85 26.14 14.88 -19.92
CA GLU A 85 26.97 13.71 -19.66
C GLU A 85 26.81 13.20 -18.22
N MET A 86 26.83 14.12 -17.23
CA MET A 86 26.59 13.77 -15.83
C MET A 86 25.22 13.12 -15.63
N LEU A 87 24.18 13.73 -16.17
CA LEU A 87 22.80 13.20 -16.05
C LEU A 87 22.65 11.85 -16.75
N THR A 88 23.30 11.70 -17.91
CA THR A 88 23.33 10.42 -18.63
C THR A 88 24.07 9.34 -17.82
N MET A 89 25.17 9.69 -17.16
CA MET A 89 25.88 8.79 -16.26
C MET A 89 24.97 8.31 -15.13
N LEU A 90 24.32 9.25 -14.45
CA LEU A 90 23.41 8.94 -13.34
C LEU A 90 22.24 8.06 -13.80
N ALA A 91 21.62 8.37 -14.94
CA ALA A 91 20.52 7.57 -15.50
C ALA A 91 20.97 6.15 -15.87
N ARG A 92 22.17 5.98 -16.46
CA ARG A 92 22.71 4.65 -16.83
C ARG A 92 23.11 3.79 -15.64
N SER A 93 23.31 4.37 -14.45
CA SER A 93 23.57 3.59 -13.24
C SER A 93 22.41 2.63 -12.91
N GLY A 94 21.21 2.92 -13.38
CA GLY A 94 19.98 2.15 -13.11
C GLY A 94 19.45 2.32 -11.69
N MET A 95 20.10 3.17 -10.88
CA MET A 95 19.68 3.47 -9.50
C MET A 95 18.74 4.67 -9.42
N TYR A 96 18.85 5.58 -10.40
CA TYR A 96 18.14 6.85 -10.42
C TYR A 96 17.25 6.96 -11.64
N MET A 97 16.04 7.50 -11.45
CA MET A 97 15.19 7.96 -12.53
C MET A 97 15.40 9.47 -12.68
N ILE A 98 16.15 9.88 -13.71
CA ILE A 98 16.52 11.27 -13.92
C ILE A 98 15.48 11.94 -14.83
N CYS A 99 14.80 12.97 -14.30
CA CYS A 99 13.87 13.80 -15.07
C CYS A 99 14.45 15.20 -15.20
N ARG A 100 14.89 15.58 -16.40
CA ARG A 100 15.53 16.87 -16.66
C ARG A 100 14.52 17.88 -17.17
N CYS A 101 14.54 19.06 -16.60
CA CYS A 101 13.91 20.26 -17.11
C CYS A 101 15.03 21.20 -17.62
N ASP A 102 15.09 21.42 -18.93
CA ASP A 102 16.04 22.35 -19.52
C ASP A 102 15.56 23.80 -19.32
N LEU A 103 16.34 24.57 -18.57
CA LEU A 103 16.12 25.97 -18.29
C LEU A 103 17.15 26.90 -18.99
N SER A 104 18.01 26.36 -19.84
CA SER A 104 19.14 27.07 -20.47
C SER A 104 18.75 28.28 -21.34
N GLY A 105 17.50 28.46 -21.66
CA GLY A 105 17.00 29.61 -22.45
C GLY A 105 16.18 30.62 -21.67
N GLN A 106 15.94 30.40 -20.36
CA GLN A 106 14.94 31.16 -19.63
C GLN A 106 15.47 32.38 -18.84
N GLY A 107 16.78 32.66 -18.91
CA GLY A 107 17.40 33.82 -18.24
C GLY A 107 17.27 33.83 -16.72
N ASP A 108 17.50 34.98 -16.08
CA ASP A 108 17.50 35.18 -14.60
C ASP A 108 16.11 35.03 -13.93
N VAL A 109 15.18 34.29 -14.52
CA VAL A 109 13.83 34.11 -13.97
C VAL A 109 13.87 33.31 -12.65
N PHE A 110 14.87 32.44 -12.49
CA PHE A 110 15.05 31.65 -11.28
C PHE A 110 16.07 32.32 -10.33
N THR A 111 15.55 33.18 -9.44
CA THR A 111 16.35 33.61 -8.27
C THR A 111 16.55 32.42 -7.33
N GLU A 112 17.62 32.44 -6.53
CA GLU A 112 17.96 31.36 -5.60
C GLU A 112 16.78 30.99 -4.67
N SER A 113 16.11 31.99 -4.11
CA SER A 113 14.96 31.79 -3.22
C SER A 113 13.74 31.21 -3.95
N PHE A 114 13.52 31.57 -5.20
CA PHE A 114 12.45 31.00 -6.02
C PHE A 114 12.73 29.54 -6.34
N THR A 115 13.97 29.21 -6.75
CA THR A 115 14.38 27.87 -7.06
C THR A 115 14.23 26.96 -5.84
N GLU A 116 14.67 27.40 -4.67
CA GLU A 116 14.55 26.65 -3.42
C GLU A 116 13.09 26.35 -3.05
N SER A 117 12.23 27.36 -3.15
CA SER A 117 10.80 27.19 -2.84
C SER A 117 10.11 26.29 -3.86
N HIS A 118 10.50 26.38 -5.14
CA HIS A 118 10.00 25.53 -6.21
C HIS A 118 10.43 24.07 -6.03
N MET A 119 11.71 23.83 -5.76
CA MET A 119 12.23 22.49 -5.49
C MET A 119 11.56 21.84 -4.27
N LYS A 120 11.32 22.60 -3.19
CA LYS A 120 10.61 22.13 -2.00
C LYS A 120 9.15 21.77 -2.33
N ARG A 121 8.45 22.61 -3.08
CA ARG A 121 7.07 22.37 -3.51
C ARG A 121 6.97 21.11 -4.35
N ASP A 122 7.78 21.02 -5.38
CA ASP A 122 7.75 19.90 -6.33
C ASP A 122 8.18 18.60 -5.65
N GLY A 123 9.17 18.68 -4.73
CA GLY A 123 9.55 17.53 -3.91
C GLY A 123 8.38 16.93 -3.15
N PHE A 124 7.54 17.79 -2.58
CA PHE A 124 6.36 17.36 -1.84
C PHE A 124 5.23 16.88 -2.76
N GLU A 125 4.95 17.62 -3.85
CA GLU A 125 3.86 17.30 -4.78
C GLU A 125 4.18 16.09 -5.67
N ASP A 126 5.41 15.99 -6.18
CA ASP A 126 5.84 14.95 -7.10
C ASP A 126 6.41 13.71 -6.40
N ARG A 127 6.49 13.72 -5.05
CA ARG A 127 7.04 12.62 -4.23
C ARG A 127 8.40 12.12 -4.72
N MET A 128 9.26 13.04 -5.14
CA MET A 128 10.60 12.71 -5.60
C MET A 128 11.54 12.45 -4.41
N GLY A 129 12.61 11.68 -4.63
CA GLY A 129 13.65 11.44 -3.63
C GLY A 129 14.54 12.66 -3.45
N ALA A 130 14.94 13.28 -4.56
CA ALA A 130 15.72 14.50 -4.56
C ALA A 130 15.34 15.43 -5.72
N ALA A 131 15.61 16.72 -5.53
CA ALA A 131 15.62 17.72 -6.58
C ALA A 131 17.03 18.28 -6.72
N MET A 132 17.50 18.44 -7.95
CA MET A 132 18.84 18.97 -8.26
C MET A 132 18.71 20.21 -9.14
N TYR A 133 19.44 21.26 -8.78
CA TYR A 133 19.57 22.45 -9.60
C TYR A 133 21.02 22.59 -10.08
N ILE A 134 21.20 22.78 -11.38
CA ILE A 134 22.51 22.98 -12.02
C ILE A 134 22.57 24.43 -12.51
N TYR A 135 23.50 25.21 -11.93
CA TYR A 135 23.67 26.60 -12.25
C TYR A 135 24.29 26.82 -13.64
N PRO A 136 24.05 27.99 -14.27
CA PRO A 136 24.62 28.31 -15.58
C PRO A 136 26.15 28.22 -15.68
N GLY A 137 26.84 28.44 -14.55
CA GLY A 137 28.29 28.38 -14.46
C GLY A 137 28.91 26.98 -14.54
N PHE A 138 28.09 25.90 -14.41
CA PHE A 138 28.61 24.54 -14.33
C PHE A 138 29.47 24.12 -15.53
N GLY A 139 29.02 24.45 -16.74
CA GLY A 139 29.78 24.11 -17.97
C GLY A 139 31.06 24.92 -18.22
N ALA A 140 31.24 26.02 -17.50
CA ALA A 140 32.41 26.88 -17.60
C ALA A 140 33.42 26.70 -16.43
N ALA A 141 33.08 25.86 -15.43
CA ALA A 141 33.92 25.60 -14.28
C ALA A 141 35.12 24.73 -14.68
N GLU A 142 36.31 25.12 -14.24
CA GLU A 142 37.57 24.42 -14.55
C GLU A 142 38.01 23.48 -13.41
N THR A 143 37.56 23.74 -12.18
CA THR A 143 37.92 22.94 -11.00
C THR A 143 36.77 22.16 -10.44
N ALA A 144 37.04 21.03 -9.76
CA ALA A 144 36.04 20.21 -9.11
C ALA A 144 35.24 21.00 -8.05
N GLU A 145 35.88 21.92 -7.35
CA GLU A 145 35.28 22.78 -6.32
C GLU A 145 34.27 23.75 -6.98
N GLU A 146 34.65 24.41 -8.07
CA GLU A 146 33.76 25.28 -8.84
C GLU A 146 32.59 24.53 -9.45
N MET A 147 32.82 23.31 -9.97
CA MET A 147 31.73 22.46 -10.49
C MET A 147 30.74 22.07 -9.38
N ALA A 148 31.26 21.69 -8.20
CA ALA A 148 30.41 21.31 -7.07
C ALA A 148 29.61 22.51 -6.54
N ASP A 149 30.18 23.71 -6.52
CA ASP A 149 29.48 24.94 -6.11
C ASP A 149 28.34 25.32 -7.07
N ASN A 150 28.40 24.84 -8.30
CA ASN A 150 27.37 25.04 -9.32
C ASN A 150 26.27 23.95 -9.29
N ILE A 151 26.24 23.06 -8.30
CA ILE A 151 25.18 22.07 -8.12
C ILE A 151 24.55 22.25 -6.73
N ARG A 152 23.23 22.35 -6.69
CA ARG A 152 22.46 22.25 -5.45
C ARG A 152 21.58 21.04 -5.45
N LEU A 153 21.68 20.24 -4.40
CA LEU A 153 20.86 19.06 -4.19
C LEU A 153 19.92 19.29 -2.99
N TYR A 154 18.63 19.07 -3.20
CA TYR A 154 17.61 19.05 -2.18
C TYR A 154 17.09 17.63 -2.02
N ALA A 155 17.26 17.03 -0.84
CA ALA A 155 16.68 15.76 -0.49
C ALA A 155 15.54 15.97 0.54
N LEU A 156 14.44 15.26 0.36
CA LEU A 156 13.28 15.35 1.26
C LEU A 156 13.39 14.42 2.46
N SER A 157 14.21 13.38 2.36
CA SER A 157 14.45 12.39 3.41
C SER A 157 15.93 12.07 3.52
N ASP A 158 16.34 11.65 4.71
CA ASP A 158 17.67 11.09 4.97
C ASP A 158 17.64 9.62 4.49
N ASP A 159 17.91 9.43 3.21
CA ASP A 159 17.90 8.13 2.52
C ASP A 159 19.34 7.80 2.08
N GLU A 160 19.78 6.56 2.30
CA GLU A 160 21.11 6.07 1.86
C GLU A 160 21.34 6.32 0.36
N ARG A 161 20.28 6.32 -0.45
CA ARG A 161 20.36 6.62 -1.89
C ARG A 161 20.71 8.07 -2.19
N THR A 162 20.37 8.99 -1.27
CA THR A 162 20.79 10.39 -1.38
C THR A 162 22.32 10.52 -1.21
N ASP A 163 22.89 9.77 -0.30
CA ASP A 163 24.33 9.79 -0.08
C ASP A 163 25.07 9.15 -1.25
N LEU A 164 24.54 8.05 -1.80
CA LEU A 164 25.05 7.46 -3.04
C LEU A 164 24.97 8.43 -4.22
N LEU A 165 23.89 9.18 -4.35
CA LEU A 165 23.74 10.22 -5.38
C LEU A 165 24.79 11.32 -5.24
N LYS A 166 25.08 11.76 -4.01
CA LYS A 166 26.15 12.73 -3.74
C LYS A 166 27.54 12.17 -4.09
N GLU A 167 27.79 10.90 -3.75
CA GLU A 167 29.04 10.21 -4.09
C GLU A 167 29.22 10.08 -5.61
N ASP A 168 28.16 9.71 -6.34
CA ASP A 168 28.19 9.58 -7.80
C ASP A 168 28.39 10.94 -8.48
N ILE A 169 27.76 12.01 -7.99
CA ILE A 169 27.98 13.39 -8.46
C ILE A 169 29.42 13.81 -8.18
N ALA A 170 29.93 13.58 -6.95
CA ALA A 170 31.28 13.92 -6.59
C ALA A 170 32.31 13.14 -7.43
N PHE A 171 32.06 11.88 -7.72
CA PHE A 171 32.86 11.06 -8.61
C PHE A 171 32.95 11.67 -10.02
N PHE A 172 31.80 12.07 -10.59
CA PHE A 172 31.77 12.71 -11.90
C PHE A 172 32.53 14.03 -11.91
N VAL A 173 32.27 14.92 -10.97
CA VAL A 173 32.84 16.25 -10.87
C VAL A 173 34.41 16.17 -10.74
N ASN A 174 34.90 15.28 -9.87
CA ASN A 174 36.32 15.05 -9.71
C ASN A 174 37.00 14.49 -10.96
N GLY A 175 36.30 13.55 -11.65
CA GLY A 175 36.80 12.95 -12.88
C GLY A 175 36.83 13.94 -14.03
N ALA A 176 35.79 14.74 -14.22
CA ALA A 176 35.68 15.74 -15.27
C ALA A 176 36.71 16.87 -15.10
N ALA A 177 36.98 17.27 -13.87
CA ALA A 177 38.02 18.30 -13.57
C ALA A 177 39.45 17.81 -13.81
N TYR A 178 39.68 16.48 -13.73
CA TYR A 178 41.05 15.93 -13.88
C TYR A 178 41.43 15.73 -15.35
N ASP A 179 40.59 15.17 -16.18
CA ASP A 179 40.80 14.94 -17.63
C ASP A 179 39.46 14.69 -18.35
N GLY A 180 38.75 15.76 -18.72
CA GLY A 180 37.36 15.70 -19.19
C GLY A 180 37.13 14.79 -20.40
N GLU A 181 37.97 14.85 -21.44
CA GLU A 181 37.78 14.04 -22.65
C GLU A 181 38.03 12.54 -22.42
N ARG A 182 39.10 12.21 -21.69
CA ARG A 182 39.42 10.80 -21.37
C ARG A 182 38.50 10.20 -20.32
N PHE A 183 37.96 11.01 -19.41
CA PHE A 183 37.06 10.56 -18.39
C PHE A 183 35.72 10.13 -18.98
N THR A 184 35.15 10.92 -19.90
CA THR A 184 33.90 10.60 -20.60
C THR A 184 34.03 9.38 -21.51
N GLU A 185 35.18 9.21 -22.20
CA GLU A 185 35.46 8.01 -22.99
C GLU A 185 35.62 6.76 -22.10
N ALA A 186 36.28 6.91 -20.94
CA ALA A 186 36.40 5.81 -19.97
C ALA A 186 35.08 5.44 -19.31
N LEU A 187 34.20 6.38 -19.02
CA LEU A 187 32.86 6.12 -18.50
C LEU A 187 32.03 5.30 -19.51
N GLY A 188 32.08 5.64 -20.79
CA GLY A 188 31.40 4.88 -21.84
C GLY A 188 31.82 3.40 -21.82
N SER A 189 33.10 3.12 -21.72
CA SER A 189 33.63 1.74 -21.68
C SER A 189 33.28 0.97 -20.41
N VAL A 190 33.19 1.64 -19.27
CA VAL A 190 32.80 1.04 -17.98
C VAL A 190 31.34 0.59 -18.00
N TYR A 191 30.46 1.39 -18.62
CA TYR A 191 29.04 1.03 -18.68
C TYR A 191 28.70 -0.07 -19.69
N GLU A 192 29.47 -0.20 -20.78
CA GLU A 192 29.32 -1.32 -21.72
C GLU A 192 29.69 -2.67 -21.07
N ASN A 193 30.57 -2.68 -20.08
CA ASN A 193 31.04 -3.90 -19.41
C ASN A 193 30.43 -4.16 -18.04
N LYS A 194 29.54 -3.33 -17.53
CA LYS A 194 28.96 -3.49 -16.20
C LYS A 194 27.97 -4.66 -16.19
N LYS A 195 28.44 -5.83 -15.78
CA LYS A 195 27.54 -6.85 -15.22
C LYS A 195 26.83 -6.21 -14.04
N VAL A 196 25.49 -6.25 -14.09
CA VAL A 196 24.64 -5.82 -12.99
C VAL A 196 25.13 -6.52 -11.72
N ILE A 197 25.83 -5.82 -10.87
CA ILE A 197 26.13 -6.30 -9.51
C ILE A 197 24.83 -6.08 -8.75
N THR A 198 24.07 -7.17 -8.58
CA THR A 198 22.95 -7.18 -7.67
C THR A 198 23.52 -7.03 -6.27
N VAL A 199 23.52 -5.83 -5.72
CA VAL A 199 23.84 -5.61 -4.33
C VAL A 199 22.68 -6.20 -3.53
N SER A 200 22.90 -7.41 -3.00
CA SER A 200 22.02 -8.02 -2.02
C SER A 200 22.17 -7.23 -0.72
N GLY A 201 21.51 -6.08 -0.62
CA GLY A 201 21.27 -5.40 0.65
C GLY A 201 20.38 -6.31 1.51
N LYS A 202 20.59 -6.32 2.81
CA LYS A 202 19.80 -7.04 3.80
C LYS A 202 18.32 -6.92 3.49
N ALA A 203 17.69 -8.07 3.21
CA ALA A 203 16.25 -8.37 3.36
C ALA A 203 15.24 -7.21 3.17
N GLY A 204 15.49 -6.31 2.22
CA GLY A 204 14.46 -5.53 1.57
C GLY A 204 13.94 -6.37 0.41
N SER A 205 12.66 -6.40 0.17
CA SER A 205 12.05 -7.18 -0.88
C SER A 205 12.76 -6.92 -2.21
N THR A 206 13.23 -7.99 -2.84
CA THR A 206 13.81 -7.98 -4.20
C THR A 206 12.69 -7.84 -5.25
N LEU A 207 11.71 -6.99 -4.97
CA LEU A 207 10.59 -6.74 -5.86
C LEU A 207 11.07 -5.87 -7.03
N THR A 208 10.68 -6.26 -8.24
CA THR A 208 10.78 -5.36 -9.38
C THR A 208 9.80 -4.20 -9.20
N ALA A 209 10.01 -3.16 -9.93
CA ALA A 209 9.17 -2.01 -10.06
C ALA A 209 7.68 -2.31 -10.25
N GLU A 210 7.40 -3.16 -11.20
CA GLU A 210 6.06 -3.65 -11.50
C GLU A 210 5.46 -4.40 -10.30
N GLN A 211 6.25 -5.24 -9.64
CA GLN A 211 5.81 -5.99 -8.46
C GLN A 211 5.48 -5.09 -7.27
N VAL A 212 6.23 -4.00 -7.03
CA VAL A 212 5.92 -3.03 -5.99
C VAL A 212 4.63 -2.28 -6.30
N ASN A 213 4.43 -1.88 -7.57
CA ASN A 213 3.18 -1.27 -8.00
C ASN A 213 2.00 -2.23 -7.81
N ASN A 214 2.14 -3.48 -8.21
CA ASN A 214 1.13 -4.51 -8.04
C ASN A 214 0.77 -4.76 -6.57
N LYS A 215 1.78 -4.82 -5.68
CA LYS A 215 1.59 -4.89 -4.22
C LYS A 215 0.77 -3.71 -3.70
N THR A 216 1.09 -2.50 -4.13
CA THR A 216 0.40 -1.28 -3.72
C THR A 216 -1.06 -1.29 -4.18
N GLN A 217 -1.33 -1.71 -5.41
CA GLN A 217 -2.68 -1.82 -5.94
C GLN A 217 -3.52 -2.85 -5.20
N ILE A 218 -2.94 -4.01 -4.90
CA ILE A 218 -3.57 -5.05 -4.07
C ILE A 218 -3.86 -4.50 -2.67
N GLY A 219 -2.95 -3.72 -2.09
CA GLY A 219 -3.13 -3.05 -0.80
C GLY A 219 -4.37 -2.15 -0.77
N TYR A 220 -4.54 -1.29 -1.77
CA TYR A 220 -5.73 -0.44 -1.87
C TYR A 220 -7.02 -1.26 -2.05
N ALA A 221 -6.98 -2.30 -2.88
CA ALA A 221 -8.13 -3.20 -3.03
C ALA A 221 -8.50 -3.89 -1.71
N PHE A 222 -7.51 -4.34 -0.95
CA PHE A 222 -7.72 -4.92 0.38
C PHE A 222 -8.32 -3.90 1.37
N ALA A 223 -7.90 -2.63 1.34
CA ALA A 223 -8.46 -1.61 2.20
C ALA A 223 -9.96 -1.43 1.99
N PHE A 224 -10.41 -1.35 0.73
CA PHE A 224 -11.84 -1.21 0.42
C PHE A 224 -12.63 -2.49 0.71
N MET A 225 -12.07 -3.66 0.40
CA MET A 225 -12.74 -4.93 0.71
C MET A 225 -12.88 -5.14 2.21
N THR A 226 -11.85 -4.82 3.02
CA THR A 226 -11.93 -4.94 4.47
C THR A 226 -12.98 -4.02 5.09
N LEU A 227 -13.17 -2.82 4.55
CA LEU A 227 -14.27 -1.94 4.94
C LEU A 227 -15.63 -2.63 4.73
N GLY A 228 -15.82 -3.25 3.57
CA GLY A 228 -17.04 -4.02 3.27
C GLY A 228 -17.26 -5.18 4.24
N PHE A 229 -16.22 -5.93 4.55
CA PHE A 229 -16.31 -7.04 5.50
C PHE A 229 -16.60 -6.58 6.93
N VAL A 230 -16.09 -5.44 7.35
CA VAL A 230 -16.43 -4.82 8.63
C VAL A 230 -17.92 -4.54 8.71
N PHE A 231 -18.51 -3.92 7.69
CA PHE A 231 -19.96 -3.70 7.65
C PHE A 231 -20.75 -5.01 7.58
N CYS A 232 -20.29 -6.02 6.84
CA CYS A 232 -20.90 -7.34 6.83
C CYS A 232 -20.99 -7.93 8.25
N GLY A 233 -19.92 -7.84 9.03
CA GLY A 233 -19.90 -8.30 10.44
C GLY A 233 -20.83 -7.47 11.34
N VAL A 234 -20.86 -6.15 11.15
CA VAL A 234 -21.76 -5.25 11.86
C VAL A 234 -23.24 -5.58 11.58
N PHE A 235 -23.63 -5.91 10.37
CA PHE A 235 -24.99 -6.34 10.07
C PHE A 235 -25.37 -7.60 10.83
N VAL A 236 -24.46 -8.57 10.96
CA VAL A 236 -24.69 -9.76 11.79
C VAL A 236 -24.82 -9.39 13.26
N ALA A 237 -24.00 -8.45 13.76
CA ALA A 237 -24.13 -7.95 15.12
C ALA A 237 -25.48 -7.27 15.36
N HIS A 238 -25.95 -6.41 14.44
CA HIS A 238 -27.26 -5.76 14.53
C HIS A 238 -28.40 -6.78 14.60
N ALA A 239 -28.37 -7.80 13.73
CA ALA A 239 -29.36 -8.88 13.77
C ALA A 239 -29.32 -9.58 15.14
N THR A 240 -28.14 -9.83 15.69
CA THR A 240 -27.95 -10.47 16.98
C THR A 240 -28.43 -9.61 18.14
N ILE A 241 -28.11 -8.31 18.14
CA ILE A 241 -28.58 -7.34 19.13
C ILE A 241 -30.13 -7.29 19.13
N ASN A 242 -30.74 -7.21 17.97
CA ASN A 242 -32.20 -7.21 17.82
C ASN A 242 -32.81 -8.53 18.32
N GLU A 243 -32.22 -9.68 18.03
CA GLU A 243 -32.63 -10.97 18.56
C GLU A 243 -32.56 -11.02 20.11
N GLN A 244 -31.51 -10.42 20.69
CA GLN A 244 -31.39 -10.32 22.16
C GLN A 244 -32.50 -9.42 22.74
N LYS A 245 -32.68 -8.21 22.18
CA LYS A 245 -33.71 -7.25 22.63
C LYS A 245 -35.13 -7.81 22.54
N ASN A 246 -35.42 -8.64 21.53
CA ASN A 246 -36.73 -9.28 21.34
C ASN A 246 -36.90 -10.61 22.11
N GLY A 247 -35.97 -10.93 23.03
CA GLY A 247 -36.07 -12.13 23.86
C GLY A 247 -35.88 -13.45 23.09
N VAL A 248 -35.42 -13.41 21.83
CA VAL A 248 -35.15 -14.61 21.04
C VAL A 248 -34.02 -15.43 21.65
N TYR A 249 -32.99 -14.75 22.11
CA TYR A 249 -31.86 -15.41 22.80
C TYR A 249 -32.31 -16.13 24.06
N THR A 250 -33.16 -15.51 24.88
CA THR A 250 -33.70 -16.12 26.11
C THR A 250 -34.49 -17.40 25.77
N ARG A 251 -35.31 -17.38 24.73
CA ARG A 251 -36.01 -18.56 24.27
C ARG A 251 -35.09 -19.67 23.75
N ILE A 252 -34.02 -19.30 23.04
CA ILE A 252 -33.01 -20.27 22.58
C ILE A 252 -32.27 -20.88 23.77
N SER A 253 -31.95 -20.09 24.79
CA SER A 253 -31.23 -20.55 25.98
C SER A 253 -32.00 -21.55 26.83
N LEU A 254 -33.31 -21.62 26.69
CA LEU A 254 -34.15 -22.65 27.29
C LEU A 254 -34.08 -24.00 26.56
N THR A 255 -33.50 -24.03 25.38
CA THR A 255 -33.25 -25.27 24.63
C THR A 255 -31.84 -25.81 25.00
N LYS A 256 -31.49 -26.99 24.44
CA LYS A 256 -30.15 -27.58 24.58
C LYS A 256 -29.03 -26.74 23.94
N ALA A 257 -29.33 -25.61 23.29
CA ALA A 257 -28.38 -24.77 22.62
C ALA A 257 -27.65 -23.86 23.64
N GLY A 258 -26.35 -24.11 23.84
CA GLY A 258 -25.52 -23.29 24.72
C GLY A 258 -25.07 -21.96 24.07
N PRO A 259 -24.51 -21.04 24.90
CA PRO A 259 -24.00 -19.74 24.42
C PRO A 259 -22.98 -19.88 23.27
N VAL A 260 -22.12 -20.89 23.35
CA VAL A 260 -21.12 -21.17 22.32
C VAL A 260 -21.78 -21.52 20.99
N GLN A 261 -22.80 -22.38 20.99
CA GLN A 261 -23.51 -22.75 19.75
C GLN A 261 -24.26 -21.57 19.13
N PHE A 262 -24.78 -20.67 19.97
CA PHE A 262 -25.40 -19.44 19.52
C PHE A 262 -24.34 -18.54 18.84
N PHE A 263 -23.22 -18.27 19.49
CA PHE A 263 -22.13 -17.43 18.94
C PHE A 263 -21.57 -18.02 17.66
N VAL A 264 -21.23 -19.31 17.65
CA VAL A 264 -20.72 -20.00 16.44
C VAL A 264 -21.72 -19.94 15.29
N SER A 265 -23.03 -19.98 15.57
CA SER A 265 -24.04 -19.81 14.49
C SER A 265 -23.97 -18.43 13.83
N LYS A 266 -23.65 -17.38 14.62
CA LYS A 266 -23.45 -16.01 14.09
C LYS A 266 -22.14 -15.89 13.32
N LEU A 267 -21.09 -16.53 13.83
CA LEU A 267 -19.79 -16.59 13.13
C LEU A 267 -19.93 -17.28 11.76
N VAL A 268 -20.63 -18.41 11.70
CA VAL A 268 -20.91 -19.08 10.42
C VAL A 268 -21.76 -18.18 9.50
N THR A 269 -22.69 -17.41 10.04
CA THR A 269 -23.47 -16.44 9.25
C THR A 269 -22.53 -15.36 8.67
N ALA A 270 -21.63 -14.82 9.45
CA ALA A 270 -20.63 -13.83 8.99
C ALA A 270 -19.70 -14.43 7.92
N ALA A 271 -19.27 -15.68 8.09
CA ALA A 271 -18.46 -16.40 7.10
C ALA A 271 -19.20 -16.60 5.76
N VAL A 272 -20.48 -16.96 5.80
CA VAL A 272 -21.29 -17.10 4.58
C VAL A 272 -21.44 -15.75 3.87
N ILE A 273 -21.64 -14.66 4.60
CA ILE A 273 -21.74 -13.33 4.00
C ILE A 273 -20.40 -12.90 3.40
N SER A 274 -19.29 -13.16 4.09
CA SER A 274 -17.94 -12.90 3.54
C SER A 274 -17.70 -13.69 2.26
N LEU A 275 -18.16 -14.95 2.21
CA LEU A 275 -18.08 -15.75 0.99
C LEU A 275 -18.96 -15.19 -0.14
N MET A 276 -20.15 -14.67 0.17
CA MET A 276 -21.00 -14.00 -0.81
C MET A 276 -20.34 -12.74 -1.37
N SER A 277 -19.75 -11.90 -0.52
CA SER A 277 -19.02 -10.69 -0.93
C SER A 277 -17.78 -11.03 -1.77
N THR A 278 -17.03 -12.06 -1.38
CA THR A 278 -15.91 -12.59 -2.18
C THR A 278 -16.41 -13.15 -3.52
N GLY A 279 -17.57 -13.77 -3.56
CA GLY A 279 -18.18 -14.23 -4.80
C GLY A 279 -18.53 -13.09 -5.75
N VAL A 280 -19.06 -11.97 -5.23
CA VAL A 280 -19.27 -10.75 -6.03
C VAL A 280 -17.94 -10.21 -6.56
N MET A 281 -16.89 -10.18 -5.73
CA MET A 281 -15.54 -9.79 -6.17
C MET A 281 -15.03 -10.73 -7.27
N GLY A 282 -15.27 -12.03 -7.15
CA GLY A 282 -14.94 -13.02 -8.18
C GLY A 282 -15.60 -12.72 -9.54
N ILE A 283 -16.86 -12.30 -9.52
CA ILE A 283 -17.56 -11.86 -10.75
C ILE A 283 -16.92 -10.58 -11.30
N CYS A 284 -16.59 -9.63 -10.45
CA CYS A 284 -15.92 -8.40 -10.85
C CYS A 284 -14.53 -8.69 -11.47
N CYS A 285 -13.79 -9.66 -10.93
CA CYS A 285 -12.50 -10.10 -11.45
C CYS A 285 -12.57 -10.79 -12.83
N LEU A 286 -13.76 -11.13 -13.33
CA LEU A 286 -13.92 -11.56 -14.72
C LEU A 286 -13.86 -10.37 -15.70
N ILE A 287 -14.12 -9.17 -15.20
CA ILE A 287 -14.13 -7.94 -16.00
C ILE A 287 -12.72 -7.32 -16.06
N ILE A 288 -11.88 -7.60 -15.05
CA ILE A 288 -10.50 -7.10 -14.94
C ILE A 288 -9.55 -8.30 -15.08
N SER A 289 -8.52 -8.14 -15.90
CA SER A 289 -7.40 -9.08 -15.95
C SER A 289 -6.56 -8.90 -14.68
N ILE A 290 -6.65 -9.86 -13.75
CA ILE A 290 -5.83 -9.87 -12.52
C ILE A 290 -4.49 -10.58 -12.76
N ASP A 291 -4.39 -11.29 -13.87
CA ASP A 291 -3.17 -12.03 -14.22
C ASP A 291 -1.95 -11.08 -14.34
N ASP A 292 -2.21 -9.82 -14.67
CA ASP A 292 -1.20 -8.75 -14.72
C ASP A 292 -0.68 -8.32 -13.33
N LEU A 293 -1.33 -8.75 -12.23
CA LEU A 293 -0.87 -8.47 -10.86
C LEU A 293 0.21 -9.43 -10.35
N GLY A 294 0.64 -10.39 -11.15
CA GLY A 294 1.59 -11.42 -10.70
C GLY A 294 1.00 -12.43 -9.72
N MET A 295 -0.33 -12.52 -9.64
CA MET A 295 -1.08 -13.39 -8.73
C MET A 295 -2.24 -14.04 -9.47
N SER A 296 -2.49 -15.32 -9.25
CA SER A 296 -3.66 -15.98 -9.83
C SER A 296 -4.97 -15.50 -9.20
N ARG A 297 -6.07 -15.54 -9.98
CA ARG A 297 -7.41 -15.16 -9.48
C ARG A 297 -7.82 -15.96 -8.25
N ALA A 298 -7.47 -17.24 -8.20
CA ALA A 298 -7.82 -18.11 -7.09
C ALA A 298 -7.09 -17.70 -5.80
N GLU A 299 -5.80 -17.37 -5.90
CA GLU A 299 -4.97 -16.89 -4.79
C GLU A 299 -5.50 -15.57 -4.26
N TYR A 300 -5.78 -14.61 -5.14
CA TYR A 300 -6.36 -13.32 -4.77
C TYR A 300 -7.70 -13.46 -4.04
N LEU A 301 -8.63 -14.25 -4.58
CA LEU A 301 -9.95 -14.48 -3.97
C LEU A 301 -9.84 -15.23 -2.65
N LEU A 302 -8.91 -16.17 -2.52
CA LEU A 302 -8.66 -16.87 -1.26
C LEU A 302 -8.15 -15.91 -0.20
N MET A 303 -7.21 -15.03 -0.53
CA MET A 303 -6.71 -14.01 0.39
C MET A 303 -7.82 -13.05 0.84
N ILE A 304 -8.63 -12.54 -0.09
CA ILE A 304 -9.78 -11.69 0.22
C ILE A 304 -10.77 -12.43 1.13
N PHE A 305 -11.07 -13.68 0.86
CA PHE A 305 -11.99 -14.45 1.70
C PHE A 305 -11.47 -14.62 3.13
N LEU A 306 -10.22 -15.02 3.29
CA LEU A 306 -9.59 -15.22 4.60
C LEU A 306 -9.52 -13.90 5.39
N LEU A 307 -9.14 -12.81 4.73
CA LEU A 307 -9.13 -11.47 5.32
C LEU A 307 -10.57 -11.04 5.72
N GLY A 308 -11.54 -11.36 4.88
CA GLY A 308 -12.96 -11.14 5.13
C GLY A 308 -13.48 -11.90 6.35
N LEU A 309 -13.05 -13.13 6.56
CA LEU A 309 -13.39 -13.92 7.75
C LEU A 309 -12.90 -13.24 9.03
N ILE A 310 -11.67 -12.72 9.03
CA ILE A 310 -11.11 -12.02 10.19
C ILE A 310 -11.93 -10.75 10.48
N PHE A 311 -12.07 -9.85 9.50
CA PHE A 311 -12.70 -8.55 9.72
C PHE A 311 -14.19 -8.66 10.03
N SER A 312 -14.93 -9.52 9.35
CA SER A 312 -16.35 -9.73 9.64
C SER A 312 -16.59 -10.37 11.00
N SER A 313 -15.71 -11.28 11.44
CA SER A 313 -15.83 -11.91 12.75
C SER A 313 -15.42 -10.96 13.89
N VAL A 314 -14.39 -10.16 13.72
CA VAL A 314 -13.97 -9.16 14.72
C VAL A 314 -15.03 -8.06 14.87
N SER A 315 -15.54 -7.49 13.78
CA SER A 315 -16.57 -6.46 13.85
C SER A 315 -17.89 -6.97 14.41
N MET A 316 -18.27 -8.20 14.06
CA MET A 316 -19.41 -8.89 14.67
C MET A 316 -19.23 -9.05 16.19
N LEU A 317 -18.06 -9.51 16.63
CA LEU A 317 -17.73 -9.67 18.06
C LEU A 317 -17.86 -8.34 18.79
N LEU A 318 -17.21 -7.29 18.31
CA LEU A 318 -17.26 -5.95 18.91
C LEU A 318 -18.70 -5.45 19.04
N GLY A 319 -19.51 -5.59 17.99
CA GLY A 319 -20.89 -5.17 18.02
C GLY A 319 -21.74 -5.96 19.04
N ILE A 320 -21.55 -7.25 19.16
CA ILE A 320 -22.25 -8.08 20.16
C ILE A 320 -21.85 -7.72 21.60
N LEU A 321 -20.58 -7.43 21.84
CA LEU A 321 -20.07 -7.03 23.15
C LEU A 321 -20.62 -5.67 23.57
N ILE A 322 -20.62 -4.69 22.69
CA ILE A 322 -21.16 -3.35 22.94
C ILE A 322 -22.67 -3.41 23.19
N GLY A 323 -23.41 -4.20 22.38
CA GLY A 323 -24.84 -4.42 22.55
C GLY A 323 -25.72 -3.25 22.12
N ASP A 324 -25.15 -2.21 21.53
CA ASP A 324 -25.85 -1.08 20.92
C ASP A 324 -25.51 -0.97 19.45
N VAL A 325 -26.51 -0.62 18.62
CA VAL A 325 -26.36 -0.57 17.16
C VAL A 325 -25.43 0.55 16.72
N MET A 326 -25.56 1.73 17.34
CA MET A 326 -24.73 2.88 16.97
C MET A 326 -23.28 2.71 17.44
N GLY A 327 -23.11 2.27 18.69
CA GLY A 327 -21.80 1.95 19.25
C GLY A 327 -21.09 0.85 18.46
N ALA A 328 -21.80 -0.17 17.98
CA ALA A 328 -21.26 -1.22 17.14
C ALA A 328 -20.67 -0.67 15.82
N ASN A 329 -21.39 0.23 15.14
CA ASN A 329 -20.93 0.87 13.92
C ASN A 329 -19.65 1.68 14.16
N VAL A 330 -19.67 2.55 15.18
CA VAL A 330 -18.52 3.43 15.50
C VAL A 330 -17.30 2.61 15.87
N ALA A 331 -17.44 1.62 16.75
CA ALA A 331 -16.31 0.79 17.19
C ALA A 331 -15.72 -0.03 16.03
N ALA A 332 -16.56 -0.65 15.22
CA ALA A 332 -16.10 -1.44 14.08
C ALA A 332 -15.37 -0.58 13.04
N PHE A 333 -15.90 0.60 12.74
CA PHE A 333 -15.26 1.56 11.84
C PHE A 333 -13.94 2.09 12.40
N SER A 334 -13.89 2.42 13.70
CA SER A 334 -12.67 2.89 14.36
C SER A 334 -11.56 1.83 14.33
N VAL A 335 -11.90 0.58 14.63
CA VAL A 335 -10.93 -0.52 14.57
C VAL A 335 -10.45 -0.73 13.13
N TRP A 336 -11.34 -0.64 12.14
CA TRP A 336 -10.94 -0.71 10.74
C TRP A 336 -9.98 0.43 10.36
N CYS A 337 -10.31 1.69 10.69
CA CYS A 337 -9.45 2.85 10.41
C CYS A 337 -8.06 2.70 11.02
N LEU A 338 -8.00 2.36 12.33
CA LEU A 338 -6.73 2.18 13.02
C LEU A 338 -5.91 1.02 12.41
N SER A 339 -6.59 -0.08 12.11
CA SER A 339 -5.95 -1.24 11.48
C SER A 339 -5.44 -0.93 10.08
N ALA A 340 -6.18 -0.19 9.27
CA ALA A 340 -5.78 0.21 7.92
C ALA A 340 -4.60 1.18 7.92
N LEU A 341 -4.56 2.13 8.88
CA LEU A 341 -3.45 3.06 9.03
C LEU A 341 -2.18 2.35 9.51
N LEU A 342 -2.30 1.46 10.50
CA LEU A 342 -1.15 0.76 11.10
C LEU A 342 -0.64 -0.40 10.24
N SER A 343 -1.35 -0.83 9.22
CA SER A 343 -0.97 -2.00 8.41
C SER A 343 -0.03 -1.71 7.25
N GLY A 344 0.25 -0.44 6.95
CA GLY A 344 1.02 -0.06 5.78
C GLY A 344 0.23 -0.04 4.46
N LEU A 345 -1.12 -0.14 4.51
CA LEU A 345 -1.95 -0.10 3.32
C LEU A 345 -1.98 1.28 2.64
N TYR A 346 -1.87 2.33 3.42
CA TYR A 346 -1.92 3.72 2.93
C TYR A 346 -0.55 4.40 2.95
N PHE A 347 0.30 4.04 3.89
CA PHE A 347 1.62 4.62 4.07
C PHE A 347 2.65 3.51 4.24
N PRO A 348 3.81 3.56 3.58
CA PRO A 348 4.89 2.61 3.82
C PRO A 348 5.35 2.68 5.29
N LEU A 349 5.68 1.52 5.86
CA LEU A 349 6.10 1.39 7.27
C LEU A 349 7.62 1.16 7.40
N ASP A 350 8.38 1.53 6.38
CA ASP A 350 9.79 1.18 6.31
C ASP A 350 10.64 1.96 7.34
N ASP A 351 10.26 3.21 7.65
CA ASP A 351 11.00 4.11 8.55
C ASP A 351 10.22 4.48 9.82
N VAL A 352 9.36 3.60 10.32
CA VAL A 352 8.60 3.86 11.55
C VAL A 352 9.28 3.27 12.77
N SER A 353 9.02 3.87 13.95
CA SER A 353 9.56 3.39 15.23
C SER A 353 9.19 1.93 15.53
N ASP A 354 10.02 1.23 16.30
CA ASP A 354 9.82 -0.17 16.69
C ASP A 354 8.45 -0.41 17.35
N LEU A 355 7.96 0.58 18.10
CA LEU A 355 6.64 0.51 18.75
C LEU A 355 5.51 0.46 17.71
N ILE A 356 5.58 1.30 16.67
CA ILE A 356 4.61 1.29 15.57
C ILE A 356 4.69 -0.02 14.80
N ASN A 357 5.89 -0.52 14.53
CA ASN A 357 6.10 -1.81 13.87
C ASN A 357 5.54 -2.98 14.66
N MET A 358 5.68 -2.95 16.00
CA MET A 358 5.10 -3.95 16.90
C MET A 358 3.56 -3.90 16.86
N LEU A 359 2.95 -2.71 16.94
CA LEU A 359 1.50 -2.54 16.81
C LEU A 359 0.98 -2.95 15.43
N ALA A 360 1.70 -2.59 14.39
CA ALA A 360 1.40 -2.99 13.02
C ALA A 360 1.39 -4.52 12.85
N SER A 361 2.26 -5.23 13.56
CA SER A 361 2.33 -6.70 13.53
C SER A 361 1.11 -7.38 14.17
N LEU A 362 0.32 -6.64 14.96
CA LEU A 362 -0.98 -7.11 15.45
C LEU A 362 -2.10 -6.92 14.41
N MET A 363 -1.86 -6.23 13.29
CA MET A 363 -2.88 -5.95 12.29
C MET A 363 -2.89 -7.04 11.22
N PRO A 364 -4.04 -7.69 10.94
CA PRO A 364 -4.10 -8.77 9.95
C PRO A 364 -3.73 -8.29 8.54
N GLN A 365 -4.08 -7.05 8.17
CA GLN A 365 -3.78 -6.53 6.84
C GLN A 365 -2.27 -6.52 6.53
N LYS A 366 -1.41 -6.21 7.51
CA LYS A 366 0.05 -6.24 7.33
C LYS A 366 0.53 -7.61 6.85
N TRP A 367 0.05 -8.66 7.49
CA TRP A 367 0.42 -10.03 7.12
C TRP A 367 -0.07 -10.43 5.74
N PHE A 368 -1.28 -10.00 5.38
CA PHE A 368 -1.83 -10.27 4.05
C PHE A 368 -1.13 -9.46 2.97
N LEU A 369 -0.72 -8.22 3.25
CA LEU A 369 0.07 -7.42 2.33
C LEU A 369 1.47 -8.03 2.11
N ASN A 370 2.15 -8.45 3.17
CA ASN A 370 3.44 -9.13 3.07
C ASN A 370 3.32 -10.49 2.35
N ALA A 371 2.19 -11.17 2.53
CA ALA A 371 1.93 -12.42 1.83
C ALA A 371 1.66 -12.20 0.33
N SER A 372 0.97 -11.11 -0.04
CA SER A 372 0.79 -10.76 -1.46
C SER A 372 2.12 -10.50 -2.14
N GLU A 373 3.06 -9.83 -1.45
CA GLU A 373 4.42 -9.64 -1.93
C GLU A 373 5.13 -10.95 -2.25
N LYS A 374 5.08 -11.91 -1.34
CA LYS A 374 5.70 -13.23 -1.53
C LYS A 374 5.04 -14.03 -2.65
N ILE A 375 3.72 -13.95 -2.79
CA ILE A 375 3.01 -14.60 -3.90
C ILE A 375 3.44 -13.99 -5.25
N ILE A 376 3.55 -12.67 -5.33
CA ILE A 376 4.00 -11.95 -6.54
C ILE A 376 5.43 -12.37 -6.92
N THR A 377 6.28 -12.70 -5.94
CA THR A 377 7.64 -13.25 -6.19
C THR A 377 7.67 -14.76 -6.44
N GLY A 378 6.52 -15.43 -6.46
CA GLY A 378 6.40 -16.86 -6.74
C GLY A 378 6.56 -17.78 -5.53
N ASP A 379 6.62 -17.24 -4.30
CA ASP A 379 6.69 -18.03 -3.06
C ASP A 379 5.30 -18.35 -2.52
N ASN A 380 4.78 -19.51 -2.86
CA ASN A 380 3.47 -19.99 -2.42
C ASN A 380 3.47 -20.62 -1.01
N SER A 381 4.61 -20.68 -0.32
CA SER A 381 4.70 -21.26 1.04
C SER A 381 3.93 -20.44 2.08
N VAL A 382 3.62 -19.19 1.75
CA VAL A 382 2.90 -18.23 2.63
C VAL A 382 1.46 -18.60 2.94
N PHE A 383 0.80 -19.45 2.14
CA PHE A 383 -0.60 -19.84 2.39
C PHE A 383 -0.77 -20.54 3.74
N GLY A 384 0.19 -21.37 4.14
CA GLY A 384 0.20 -21.98 5.47
C GLY A 384 0.21 -20.93 6.59
N MET A 385 1.03 -19.89 6.47
CA MET A 385 1.13 -18.80 7.42
C MET A 385 -0.20 -18.02 7.52
N ILE A 386 -0.81 -17.65 6.38
CA ILE A 386 -2.08 -16.90 6.35
C ILE A 386 -3.21 -17.71 6.99
N LEU A 387 -3.27 -19.02 6.73
CA LEU A 387 -4.25 -19.92 7.34
C LEU A 387 -4.07 -19.98 8.85
N CYS A 388 -2.83 -20.11 9.35
CA CYS A 388 -2.54 -20.09 10.78
C CYS A 388 -2.94 -18.76 11.45
N ILE A 389 -2.65 -17.62 10.81
CA ILE A 389 -3.05 -16.30 11.29
C ILE A 389 -4.57 -16.19 11.34
N THR A 390 -5.28 -16.59 10.27
CA THR A 390 -6.74 -16.58 10.23
C THR A 390 -7.33 -17.45 11.32
N ALA A 391 -6.80 -18.65 11.53
CA ALA A 391 -7.24 -19.56 12.59
C ALA A 391 -7.02 -18.95 13.99
N ALA A 392 -5.87 -18.31 14.23
CA ALA A 392 -5.57 -17.64 15.50
C ALA A 392 -6.60 -16.53 15.81
N TYR A 393 -6.89 -15.65 14.85
CA TYR A 393 -7.92 -14.61 15.01
C TYR A 393 -9.31 -15.22 15.29
N LEU A 394 -9.70 -16.26 14.56
CA LEU A 394 -10.99 -16.94 14.80
C LEU A 394 -11.06 -17.60 16.18
N CYS A 395 -9.97 -18.21 16.66
CA CYS A 395 -9.88 -18.76 18.01
C CYS A 395 -10.09 -17.69 19.07
N VAL A 396 -9.43 -16.53 18.93
CA VAL A 396 -9.61 -15.38 19.84
C VAL A 396 -11.06 -14.88 19.81
N VAL A 397 -11.65 -14.71 18.62
CA VAL A 397 -13.04 -14.27 18.47
C VAL A 397 -14.01 -15.25 19.10
N ILE A 398 -13.86 -16.55 18.89
CA ILE A 398 -14.73 -17.57 19.47
C ILE A 398 -14.61 -17.59 20.99
N SER A 399 -13.40 -17.54 21.52
CA SER A 399 -13.17 -17.57 22.97
C SER A 399 -13.76 -16.34 23.66
N THR A 400 -13.42 -15.15 23.15
CA THR A 400 -13.89 -13.87 23.72
C THR A 400 -15.40 -13.71 23.57
N GLY A 401 -15.95 -14.04 22.40
CA GLY A 401 -17.38 -13.92 22.14
C GLY A 401 -18.24 -14.89 22.97
N SER A 402 -17.76 -16.12 23.15
CA SER A 402 -18.43 -17.11 23.98
C SER A 402 -18.45 -16.70 25.46
N LEU A 403 -17.34 -16.14 25.97
CA LEU A 403 -17.24 -15.60 27.33
C LEU A 403 -18.12 -14.35 27.49
N GLY A 404 -18.09 -13.42 26.56
CA GLY A 404 -18.89 -12.19 26.62
C GLY A 404 -20.39 -12.46 26.70
N ILE A 405 -20.90 -13.39 25.89
CA ILE A 405 -22.31 -13.79 25.96
C ILE A 405 -22.64 -14.47 27.28
N LYS A 406 -21.72 -15.30 27.82
CA LYS A 406 -21.93 -15.96 29.12
C LYS A 406 -21.98 -14.95 30.28
N LEU A 407 -21.11 -13.98 30.30
CA LEU A 407 -21.05 -12.93 31.32
C LEU A 407 -22.31 -12.04 31.30
N LYS A 408 -22.76 -11.64 30.11
CA LYS A 408 -23.97 -10.84 29.92
C LYS A 408 -25.21 -11.57 30.45
N ARG A 409 -25.29 -12.88 30.24
CA ARG A 409 -26.35 -13.71 30.79
C ARG A 409 -26.36 -13.72 32.34
N ILE A 410 -25.18 -13.80 32.97
CA ILE A 410 -25.08 -13.81 34.43
C ILE A 410 -25.53 -12.46 35.00
N SER A 411 -25.17 -11.35 34.39
CA SER A 411 -25.55 -10.00 34.87
C SER A 411 -27.06 -9.75 34.74
N GLU A 412 -27.72 -10.28 33.72
CA GLU A 412 -29.19 -10.18 33.57
C GLU A 412 -29.96 -10.99 34.59
N TRP A 413 -29.41 -12.12 35.05
CA TRP A 413 -30.02 -12.96 36.10
C TRP A 413 -29.75 -12.44 37.53
N GLY A 414 -28.69 -11.65 37.73
CA GLY A 414 -28.38 -11.02 39.01
C GLY A 414 -29.19 -9.76 39.33
N ASN A 415 -29.84 -9.18 38.32
CA ASN A 415 -30.67 -7.97 38.41
C ASN A 415 -32.18 -8.27 38.34
N SER A 416 -32.59 -9.52 38.23
CA SER A 416 -33.98 -9.97 38.27
C SER A 416 -34.28 -10.66 39.61
#